data_f14976bc1cae9087aaa4d53c0e2500f3
#
_entry.id   f14976bc1cae9087aaa4d53c0e2500f3
#
_cell.length_a   1.000
_cell.length_b   1.000
_cell.length_c   1.000
_cell.angle_alpha   90.00
_cell.angle_beta   90.00
_cell.angle_gamma   90.00
#
_symmetry.space_group_name_H-M   'P 1'
#
loop_
_entity.id
_entity.type
_entity.pdbx_description
1 polymer ?
#
loop_
_entity_poly.entity_id
_entity_poly.type
_entity_poly.pdbx_seq_one_letter_code
_entity_poly.pdbx_strand_id
1 'polypeptide(L)'
;MLLISNHLTQLKQFKNLKDVVIRINMAHVKDSNQLKKFVDVPYDIFLDYPKGRTKPPLPSSNLNEAIAFTKKYDNIKYFATSNIEEIAEVNLICEMLPKGVSFVPKIETLKGVLNLGKLFDTGKINHIMLDAEDLYTNIQNDVELFINLKERVRKVCKKYNIELLELYGVVFKG
;
A
#
# COMPACT_ATOMS: atom_id res chain seq x y z
N MET A 1 12.09 -0.22 4.90
CA MET A 1 11.82 -0.70 3.51
C MET A 1 11.95 0.44 2.53
N LEU A 2 12.64 0.27 1.39
CA LEU A 2 12.64 1.22 0.29
C LEU A 2 11.63 0.77 -0.77
N LEU A 3 10.49 1.48 -0.85
CA LEU A 3 9.43 1.17 -1.79
C LEU A 3 9.57 2.05 -3.04
N ILE A 4 9.75 1.42 -4.20
CA ILE A 4 9.88 2.11 -5.48
C ILE A 4 8.62 1.91 -6.28
N SER A 5 7.95 3.02 -6.62
CA SER A 5 6.74 3.00 -7.44
C SER A 5 7.09 2.71 -8.91
N ASN A 6 6.26 1.90 -9.52
CA ASN A 6 6.49 1.25 -10.80
C ASN A 6 6.68 2.23 -11.97
N HIS A 7 7.91 2.27 -12.46
CA HIS A 7 8.20 2.45 -13.89
C HIS A 7 9.26 1.41 -14.26
N LEU A 8 8.85 0.28 -14.78
CA LEU A 8 9.71 -0.86 -15.12
C LEU A 8 10.93 -0.50 -15.97
N THR A 9 10.84 0.55 -16.76
CA THR A 9 11.96 1.07 -17.55
C THR A 9 13.12 1.56 -16.69
N GLN A 10 12.89 1.87 -15.44
CA GLN A 10 13.91 2.37 -14.52
C GLN A 10 14.48 1.29 -13.58
N LEU A 11 13.89 0.10 -13.52
CA LEU A 11 14.36 -0.99 -12.63
C LEU A 11 15.80 -1.41 -12.91
N LYS A 12 16.27 -1.28 -14.15
CA LYS A 12 17.67 -1.54 -14.51
C LYS A 12 18.67 -0.64 -13.77
N GLN A 13 18.24 0.52 -13.30
CA GLN A 13 19.08 1.48 -12.57
C GLN A 13 19.25 1.09 -11.09
N PHE A 14 18.38 0.22 -10.56
CA PHE A 14 18.36 -0.15 -9.16
C PHE A 14 19.00 -1.51 -8.84
N LYS A 15 19.67 -2.13 -9.81
CA LYS A 15 20.25 -3.49 -9.71
C LYS A 15 21.15 -3.74 -8.49
N ASN A 16 21.67 -2.70 -7.87
CA ASN A 16 22.61 -2.79 -6.75
C ASN A 16 22.04 -2.28 -5.41
N LEU A 17 20.77 -1.91 -5.36
CA LEU A 17 20.15 -1.48 -4.10
C LEU A 17 19.68 -2.71 -3.31
N LYS A 18 20.09 -2.78 -2.05
CA LYS A 18 19.56 -3.75 -1.09
C LYS A 18 18.22 -3.25 -0.55
N ASP A 19 17.38 -4.19 -0.13
CA ASP A 19 16.10 -3.93 0.53
C ASP A 19 15.08 -3.11 -0.29
N VAL A 20 15.17 -3.24 -1.62
CA VAL A 20 14.23 -2.60 -2.55
C VAL A 20 13.01 -3.50 -2.74
N VAL A 21 11.83 -2.90 -2.61
CA VAL A 21 10.54 -3.52 -2.92
C VAL A 21 9.88 -2.74 -4.05
N ILE A 22 9.37 -3.43 -5.05
CA ILE A 22 8.72 -2.81 -6.20
C ILE A 22 7.23 -2.72 -5.96
N ARG A 23 6.69 -1.49 -5.90
CA ARG A 23 5.25 -1.26 -5.81
C ARG A 23 4.61 -1.34 -7.20
N ILE A 24 3.62 -2.20 -7.33
CA ILE A 24 2.75 -2.31 -8.51
C ILE A 24 1.36 -1.82 -8.13
N ASN A 25 0.95 -0.66 -8.66
CA ASN A 25 -0.42 -0.17 -8.51
C ASN A 25 -1.32 -0.85 -9.53
N MET A 26 -2.28 -1.63 -9.06
CA MET A 26 -3.16 -2.44 -9.90
C MET A 26 -4.13 -1.63 -10.76
N ALA A 27 -4.32 -0.34 -10.49
CA ALA A 27 -5.05 0.54 -11.42
C ALA A 27 -4.36 0.61 -12.81
N HIS A 28 -3.05 0.41 -12.87
CA HIS A 28 -2.27 0.47 -14.11
C HIS A 28 -1.97 -0.90 -14.72
N VAL A 29 -2.53 -1.97 -14.16
CA VAL A 29 -2.40 -3.33 -14.68
C VAL A 29 -3.62 -3.65 -15.53
N LYS A 30 -3.43 -3.87 -16.83
CA LYS A 30 -4.52 -4.10 -17.78
C LYS A 30 -5.06 -5.53 -17.72
N ASP A 31 -4.18 -6.49 -17.50
CA ASP A 31 -4.49 -7.91 -17.49
C ASP A 31 -3.42 -8.73 -16.74
N SER A 32 -3.68 -10.02 -16.58
CA SER A 32 -2.78 -10.95 -15.89
C SER A 32 -1.45 -11.15 -16.63
N ASN A 33 -1.39 -10.98 -17.96
CA ASN A 33 -0.16 -11.12 -18.72
C ASN A 33 0.77 -9.93 -18.48
N GLN A 34 0.19 -8.73 -18.35
CA GLN A 34 0.95 -7.55 -17.98
C GLN A 34 1.45 -7.67 -16.54
N LEU A 35 0.61 -8.13 -15.61
CA LEU A 35 1.04 -8.37 -14.24
C LEU A 35 2.20 -9.36 -14.18
N LYS A 36 2.13 -10.46 -14.93
CA LYS A 36 3.23 -11.44 -15.02
C LYS A 36 4.55 -10.78 -15.39
N LYS A 37 4.55 -9.87 -16.38
CA LYS A 37 5.76 -9.13 -16.77
C LYS A 37 6.29 -8.22 -15.67
N PHE A 38 5.38 -7.68 -14.84
CA PHE A 38 5.74 -6.79 -13.74
C PHE A 38 6.31 -7.52 -12.54
N VAL A 39 5.86 -8.73 -12.27
CA VAL A 39 6.36 -9.55 -11.16
C VAL A 39 7.58 -10.40 -11.56
N ASP A 40 7.90 -10.52 -12.83
CA ASP A 40 9.08 -11.24 -13.33
C ASP A 40 10.36 -10.40 -13.16
N VAL A 41 10.67 -10.10 -11.92
CA VAL A 41 11.83 -9.31 -11.49
C VAL A 41 12.44 -9.92 -10.24
N PRO A 42 13.76 -9.77 -10.01
CA PRO A 42 14.45 -10.34 -8.86
C PRO A 42 14.27 -9.50 -7.58
N TYR A 43 13.09 -8.97 -7.35
CA TYR A 43 12.75 -8.12 -6.20
C TYR A 43 11.47 -8.58 -5.55
N ASP A 44 11.34 -8.29 -4.28
CA ASP A 44 10.05 -8.42 -3.60
C ASP A 44 9.05 -7.40 -4.18
N ILE A 45 7.80 -7.83 -4.29
CA ILE A 45 6.71 -7.05 -4.86
C ILE A 45 5.76 -6.59 -3.76
N PHE A 46 5.39 -5.33 -3.84
CA PHE A 46 4.31 -4.70 -3.10
C PHE A 46 3.14 -4.49 -4.06
N LEU A 47 2.12 -5.32 -3.95
CA LEU A 47 0.92 -5.23 -4.79
C LEU A 47 -0.09 -4.28 -4.14
N ASP A 48 -0.39 -3.17 -4.80
CA ASP A 48 -1.28 -2.12 -4.29
C ASP A 48 -2.61 -2.16 -5.04
N TYR A 49 -3.67 -2.59 -4.35
CA TYR A 49 -5.04 -2.64 -4.88
C TYR A 49 -5.82 -1.38 -4.46
N PRO A 50 -6.21 -0.52 -5.42
CA PRO A 50 -6.87 0.74 -5.14
C PRO A 50 -8.38 0.54 -4.92
N LYS A 51 -8.77 0.00 -3.76
CA LYS A 51 -10.18 -0.21 -3.38
C LYS A 51 -10.95 1.12 -3.40
N GLY A 52 -12.12 1.13 -4.04
CA GLY A 52 -12.98 2.30 -4.08
C GLY A 52 -12.52 3.42 -5.03
N ARG A 53 -11.50 3.16 -5.87
CA ARG A 53 -11.03 4.13 -6.85
C ARG A 53 -12.12 4.43 -7.89
N THR A 54 -12.46 5.72 -8.05
CA THR A 54 -13.44 6.21 -9.02
C THR A 54 -12.81 6.94 -10.21
N LYS A 55 -11.56 7.41 -10.06
CA LYS A 55 -10.83 8.13 -11.12
C LYS A 55 -10.06 7.16 -12.02
N PRO A 56 -10.08 7.31 -13.35
CA PRO A 56 -9.26 6.51 -14.27
C PRO A 56 -7.76 6.64 -13.98
N PRO A 57 -6.96 5.60 -14.29
CA PRO A 57 -7.40 4.27 -14.71
C PRO A 57 -8.04 3.49 -13.55
N LEU A 58 -9.04 2.68 -13.86
CA LEU A 58 -9.66 1.77 -12.90
C LEU A 58 -8.93 0.42 -12.91
N PRO A 59 -8.88 -0.32 -11.78
CA PRO A 59 -8.33 -1.66 -11.77
C PRO A 59 -9.16 -2.58 -12.67
N SER A 60 -8.48 -3.41 -13.45
CA SER A 60 -9.11 -4.40 -14.33
C SER A 60 -9.54 -5.67 -13.58
N SER A 61 -9.12 -5.83 -12.34
CA SER A 61 -9.43 -6.96 -11.46
C SER A 61 -10.17 -6.50 -10.20
N ASN A 62 -10.95 -7.40 -9.62
CA ASN A 62 -11.54 -7.18 -8.30
C ASN A 62 -10.59 -7.57 -7.16
N LEU A 63 -10.98 -7.31 -5.91
CA LEU A 63 -10.16 -7.58 -4.74
C LEU A 63 -9.78 -9.07 -4.60
N ASN A 64 -10.73 -9.99 -4.85
CA ASN A 64 -10.48 -11.42 -4.74
C ASN A 64 -9.46 -11.89 -5.79
N GLU A 65 -9.56 -11.40 -7.00
CA GLU A 65 -8.58 -11.66 -8.07
C GLU A 65 -7.21 -11.09 -7.74
N ALA A 66 -7.17 -9.87 -7.18
CA ALA A 66 -5.93 -9.25 -6.73
C ALA A 66 -5.24 -10.09 -5.63
N ILE A 67 -6.01 -10.59 -4.66
CA ILE A 67 -5.49 -11.49 -3.63
C ILE A 67 -5.06 -12.83 -4.23
N ALA A 68 -5.78 -13.37 -5.23
CA ALA A 68 -5.39 -14.62 -5.89
C ALA A 68 -4.01 -14.52 -6.57
N PHE A 69 -3.60 -13.34 -7.04
CA PHE A 69 -2.25 -13.14 -7.58
C PHE A 69 -1.17 -13.32 -6.52
N THR A 70 -1.43 -12.96 -5.26
CA THR A 70 -0.46 -13.17 -4.17
C THR A 70 -0.18 -14.65 -3.90
N LYS A 71 -1.11 -15.53 -4.26
CA LYS A 71 -0.95 -16.99 -4.17
C LYS A 71 -0.22 -17.59 -5.37
N LYS A 72 -0.19 -16.86 -6.48
CA LYS A 72 0.38 -17.32 -7.75
C LYS A 72 1.85 -16.94 -7.91
N TYR A 73 2.29 -15.86 -7.29
CA TYR A 73 3.64 -15.31 -7.47
C TYR A 73 4.33 -15.16 -6.12
N ASP A 74 5.34 -15.98 -5.89
CA ASP A 74 6.04 -16.11 -4.60
C ASP A 74 6.81 -14.85 -4.18
N ASN A 75 7.16 -13.99 -5.12
CA ASN A 75 7.84 -12.73 -4.83
C ASN A 75 6.89 -11.58 -4.45
N ILE A 76 5.57 -11.78 -4.48
CA ILE A 76 4.63 -10.83 -3.88
C ILE A 76 4.67 -11.04 -2.36
N LYS A 77 5.35 -10.14 -1.65
CA LYS A 77 5.52 -10.19 -0.20
C LYS A 77 4.62 -9.23 0.58
N TYR A 78 4.10 -8.23 -0.12
CA TYR A 78 3.24 -7.22 0.48
C TYR A 78 1.98 -7.01 -0.35
N PHE A 79 0.85 -6.92 0.32
CA PHE A 79 -0.43 -6.61 -0.30
C PHE A 79 -1.06 -5.42 0.40
N ALA A 80 -1.33 -4.36 -0.34
CA ALA A 80 -1.98 -3.16 0.17
C ALA A 80 -3.35 -2.95 -0.45
N THR A 81 -4.25 -2.34 0.30
CA THR A 81 -5.51 -1.84 -0.24
C THR A 81 -5.91 -0.52 0.41
N SER A 82 -6.56 0.32 -0.40
CA SER A 82 -6.99 1.67 -0.05
C SER A 82 -8.16 1.69 0.94
N ASN A 83 -8.33 2.83 1.63
CA ASN A 83 -9.49 3.15 2.44
C ASN A 83 -9.78 2.10 3.53
N ILE A 84 -8.76 1.73 4.31
CA ILE A 84 -8.94 0.84 5.46
C ILE A 84 -9.29 1.65 6.69
N GLU A 85 -10.45 1.37 7.25
CA GLU A 85 -11.03 2.10 8.36
C GLU A 85 -11.46 1.21 9.53
N GLU A 86 -11.72 -0.09 9.27
CA GLU A 86 -12.37 -0.98 10.23
C GLU A 86 -11.58 -2.27 10.46
N ILE A 87 -11.64 -2.78 11.69
CA ILE A 87 -10.98 -4.03 12.11
C ILE A 87 -11.45 -5.21 11.27
N ALA A 88 -12.75 -5.25 10.95
CA ALA A 88 -13.34 -6.34 10.17
C ALA A 88 -12.67 -6.47 8.79
N GLU A 89 -12.33 -5.34 8.15
CA GLU A 89 -11.62 -5.34 6.86
C GLU A 89 -10.21 -5.91 7.01
N VAL A 90 -9.48 -5.51 8.07
CA VAL A 90 -8.15 -6.04 8.35
C VAL A 90 -8.20 -7.55 8.53
N ASN A 91 -9.13 -8.03 9.35
CA ASN A 91 -9.28 -9.45 9.63
C ASN A 91 -9.59 -10.24 8.36
N LEU A 92 -10.58 -9.79 7.60
CA LEU A 92 -10.99 -10.43 6.34
C LEU A 92 -9.82 -10.55 5.36
N ILE A 93 -9.08 -9.46 5.12
CA ILE A 93 -7.97 -9.48 4.16
C ILE A 93 -6.85 -10.36 4.66
N CYS A 94 -6.47 -10.28 5.94
CA CYS A 94 -5.43 -11.12 6.50
C CYS A 94 -5.76 -12.62 6.46
N GLU A 95 -7.04 -13.00 6.57
CA GLU A 95 -7.49 -14.40 6.44
C GLU A 95 -7.42 -14.91 4.99
N MET A 96 -7.61 -14.02 4.02
CA MET A 96 -7.57 -14.37 2.60
C MET A 96 -6.14 -14.46 2.05
N LEU A 97 -5.18 -13.75 2.64
CA LEU A 97 -3.79 -13.71 2.18
C LEU A 97 -3.04 -15.00 2.54
N PRO A 98 -2.14 -15.49 1.67
CA PRO A 98 -1.31 -16.64 1.98
C PRO A 98 -0.26 -16.31 3.05
N LYS A 99 0.22 -17.33 3.73
CA LYS A 99 1.35 -17.19 4.67
C LYS A 99 2.56 -16.59 3.94
N GLY A 100 3.22 -15.64 4.59
CA GLY A 100 4.40 -14.96 4.04
C GLY A 100 4.08 -13.70 3.22
N VAL A 101 2.81 -13.36 3.03
CA VAL A 101 2.38 -12.06 2.47
C VAL A 101 1.87 -11.16 3.59
N SER A 102 2.53 -10.03 3.78
CA SER A 102 2.15 -9.02 4.79
C SER A 102 1.06 -8.10 4.25
N PHE A 103 -0.01 -7.93 5.02
CA PHE A 103 -1.01 -6.92 4.72
C PHE A 103 -0.52 -5.53 5.11
N VAL A 104 -0.69 -4.55 4.21
CA VAL A 104 -0.34 -3.14 4.41
C VAL A 104 -1.58 -2.28 4.17
N PRO A 105 -2.34 -1.94 5.21
CA PRO A 105 -3.48 -1.04 5.05
C PRO A 105 -3.03 0.34 4.60
N LYS A 106 -3.72 0.91 3.62
CA LYS A 106 -3.55 2.30 3.22
C LYS A 106 -4.52 3.17 3.99
N ILE A 107 -3.98 4.17 4.66
CA ILE A 107 -4.71 5.14 5.48
C ILE A 107 -4.84 6.43 4.68
N GLU A 108 -6.06 6.74 4.29
CA GLU A 108 -6.40 7.78 3.32
C GLU A 108 -7.55 8.67 3.81
N THR A 109 -8.11 8.36 4.99
CA THR A 109 -9.29 9.06 5.53
C THR A 109 -9.12 9.47 6.99
N LEU A 110 -9.85 10.50 7.40
CA LEU A 110 -9.92 10.90 8.82
C LEU A 110 -10.32 9.74 9.71
N LYS A 111 -11.34 8.96 9.33
CA LYS A 111 -11.82 7.81 10.10
C LYS A 111 -10.73 6.75 10.25
N GLY A 112 -9.99 6.44 9.18
CA GLY A 112 -8.86 5.51 9.22
C GLY A 112 -7.78 5.97 10.22
N VAL A 113 -7.43 7.27 10.22
CA VAL A 113 -6.47 7.82 11.18
C VAL A 113 -6.98 7.74 12.62
N LEU A 114 -8.26 8.01 12.86
CA LEU A 114 -8.84 7.94 14.21
C LEU A 114 -8.88 6.51 14.74
N ASN A 115 -9.06 5.52 13.88
CA ASN A 115 -9.17 4.11 14.24
C ASN A 115 -7.84 3.35 14.28
N LEU A 116 -6.68 3.98 13.98
CA LEU A 116 -5.38 3.31 13.90
C LEU A 116 -5.06 2.40 15.10
N GLY A 117 -5.28 2.87 16.33
CA GLY A 117 -5.03 2.06 17.51
C GLY A 117 -5.81 0.74 17.48
N LYS A 118 -7.10 0.81 17.15
CA LYS A 118 -7.96 -0.39 17.04
C LYS A 118 -7.50 -1.32 15.92
N LEU A 119 -7.05 -0.77 14.80
CA LEU A 119 -6.52 -1.59 13.69
C LEU A 119 -5.26 -2.35 14.12
N PHE A 120 -4.38 -1.69 14.91
CA PHE A 120 -3.13 -2.28 15.40
C PHE A 120 -3.34 -3.30 16.52
N ASP A 121 -4.40 -3.14 17.33
CA ASP A 121 -4.76 -4.10 18.39
C ASP A 121 -5.06 -5.51 17.82
N THR A 122 -5.27 -5.66 16.51
CA THR A 122 -5.39 -6.97 15.86
C THR A 122 -4.10 -7.80 15.92
N GLY A 123 -2.93 -7.15 16.09
CA GLY A 123 -1.62 -7.79 16.03
C GLY A 123 -1.22 -8.36 14.66
N LYS A 124 -2.01 -8.07 13.61
CA LYS A 124 -1.82 -8.62 12.25
C LYS A 124 -1.08 -7.66 11.31
N ILE A 125 -0.86 -6.41 11.73
CA ILE A 125 -0.29 -5.32 10.92
C ILE A 125 1.11 -5.00 11.43
N ASN A 126 2.10 -5.00 10.52
CA ASN A 126 3.47 -4.56 10.82
C ASN A 126 3.85 -3.28 10.05
N HIS A 127 3.09 -2.95 9.01
CA HIS A 127 3.33 -1.81 8.14
C HIS A 127 2.01 -1.13 7.82
N ILE A 128 2.01 0.18 7.68
CA ILE A 128 0.92 0.93 7.04
C ILE A 128 1.48 1.87 5.99
N MET A 129 0.67 2.23 5.01
CA MET A 129 0.98 3.29 4.06
C MET A 129 0.06 4.49 4.32
N LEU A 130 0.65 5.67 4.53
CA LEU A 130 -0.11 6.92 4.58
C LEU A 130 -0.14 7.53 3.17
N ASP A 131 -1.33 7.56 2.56
CA ASP A 131 -1.53 8.35 1.34
C ASP A 131 -1.92 9.78 1.73
N ALA A 132 -0.90 10.63 1.76
CA ALA A 132 -1.03 12.00 2.28
C ALA A 132 -1.92 12.86 1.38
N GLU A 133 -1.90 12.64 0.06
CA GLU A 133 -2.70 13.41 -0.90
C GLU A 133 -4.19 13.08 -0.77
N ASP A 134 -4.51 11.78 -0.71
CA ASP A 134 -5.89 11.34 -0.55
C ASP A 134 -6.44 11.70 0.84
N LEU A 135 -5.64 11.61 1.90
CA LEU A 135 -6.02 12.09 3.24
C LEU A 135 -6.31 13.60 3.24
N TYR A 136 -5.43 14.39 2.62
CA TYR A 136 -5.60 15.84 2.54
C TYR A 136 -6.89 16.22 1.81
N THR A 137 -7.20 15.52 0.72
CA THR A 137 -8.45 15.68 -0.02
C THR A 137 -9.67 15.27 0.83
N ASN A 138 -9.57 14.17 1.57
CA ASN A 138 -10.66 13.65 2.42
C ASN A 138 -11.07 14.65 3.52
N ILE A 139 -10.12 15.39 4.07
CA ILE A 139 -10.35 16.43 5.07
C ILE A 139 -10.59 17.82 4.48
N GLN A 140 -10.99 17.89 3.21
CA GLN A 140 -11.33 19.13 2.50
C GLN A 140 -10.19 20.16 2.47
N ASN A 141 -8.95 19.68 2.39
CA ASN A 141 -7.72 20.47 2.31
C ASN A 141 -7.44 21.36 3.54
N ASP A 142 -7.93 20.98 4.71
CA ASP A 142 -7.62 21.65 5.98
C ASP A 142 -6.16 21.39 6.37
N VAL A 143 -5.33 22.42 6.25
CA VAL A 143 -3.87 22.32 6.48
C VAL A 143 -3.54 22.05 7.94
N GLU A 144 -4.22 22.70 8.88
CA GLU A 144 -3.93 22.52 10.32
C GLU A 144 -4.33 21.13 10.78
N LEU A 145 -5.53 20.69 10.41
CA LEU A 145 -6.00 19.34 10.68
C LEU A 145 -5.06 18.30 10.06
N PHE A 146 -4.60 18.50 8.82
CA PHE A 146 -3.69 17.60 8.13
C PHE A 146 -2.37 17.40 8.89
N ILE A 147 -1.76 18.50 9.34
CA ILE A 147 -0.51 18.44 10.13
C ILE A 147 -0.73 17.64 11.41
N ASN A 148 -1.82 17.92 12.13
CA ASN A 148 -2.17 17.23 13.37
C ASN A 148 -2.42 15.73 13.15
N LEU A 149 -3.10 15.37 12.05
CA LEU A 149 -3.34 13.96 11.71
C LEU A 149 -2.06 13.22 11.35
N LYS A 150 -1.16 13.82 10.58
CA LYS A 150 0.15 13.22 10.27
C LYS A 150 0.98 12.95 11.53
N GLU A 151 1.02 13.91 12.44
CA GLU A 151 1.70 13.71 13.73
C GLU A 151 1.06 12.59 14.55
N ARG A 152 -0.27 12.53 14.57
CA ARG A 152 -1.01 11.45 15.24
C ARG A 152 -0.63 10.10 14.66
N VAL A 153 -0.63 9.95 13.31
CA VAL A 153 -0.22 8.71 12.65
C VAL A 153 1.17 8.29 13.09
N ARG A 154 2.15 9.20 13.04
CA ARG A 154 3.54 8.91 13.45
C ARG A 154 3.64 8.49 14.91
N LYS A 155 2.94 9.19 15.81
CA LYS A 155 2.92 8.86 17.25
C LYS A 155 2.32 7.48 17.50
N VAL A 156 1.18 7.16 16.85
CA VAL A 156 0.51 5.87 17.02
C VAL A 156 1.38 4.74 16.43
N CYS A 157 1.93 4.91 15.23
CA CYS A 157 2.83 3.91 14.64
C CYS A 157 4.03 3.64 15.54
N LYS A 158 4.67 4.68 16.08
CA LYS A 158 5.79 4.53 17.02
C LYS A 158 5.39 3.75 18.28
N LYS A 159 4.21 4.07 18.86
CA LYS A 159 3.70 3.39 20.06
C LYS A 159 3.52 1.90 19.86
N TYR A 160 3.03 1.50 18.67
CA TYR A 160 2.74 0.10 18.34
C TYR A 160 3.89 -0.61 17.61
N ASN A 161 5.02 0.06 17.40
CA ASN A 161 6.17 -0.44 16.63
C ASN A 161 5.79 -0.87 15.19
N ILE A 162 4.95 -0.05 14.54
CA ILE A 162 4.49 -0.25 13.16
C ILE A 162 5.33 0.60 12.22
N GLU A 163 5.83 0.03 11.13
CA GLU A 163 6.54 0.77 10.09
C GLU A 163 5.57 1.62 9.28
N LEU A 164 5.80 2.94 9.27
CA LEU A 164 5.02 3.89 8.49
C LEU A 164 5.70 4.14 7.15
N LEU A 165 4.99 3.80 6.07
CA LEU A 165 5.41 4.11 4.69
C LEU A 165 4.78 5.44 4.28
N GLU A 166 5.60 6.46 4.14
CA GLU A 166 5.22 7.78 3.59
C GLU A 166 5.91 7.98 2.24
N LEU A 167 5.25 8.68 1.32
CA LEU A 167 5.86 9.08 0.06
C LEU A 167 6.78 10.28 0.31
N TYR A 168 8.07 10.10 0.12
CA TYR A 168 9.06 11.15 0.17
C TYR A 168 9.47 11.54 -1.24
N GLY A 169 8.84 12.56 -1.77
CA GLY A 169 9.22 13.18 -3.02
C GLY A 169 8.84 12.37 -4.27
N VAL A 170 8.70 13.10 -5.36
CA VAL A 170 8.66 12.55 -6.72
C VAL A 170 10.00 12.90 -7.36
N VAL A 171 10.76 11.92 -7.77
CA VAL A 171 11.98 12.17 -8.54
C VAL A 171 11.56 12.46 -9.97
N PHE A 172 11.52 13.72 -10.33
CA PHE A 172 11.45 14.12 -11.73
C PHE A 172 12.86 14.10 -12.31
N LYS A 173 13.05 13.33 -13.37
CA LYS A 173 14.26 13.37 -14.17
C LYS A 173 13.89 14.07 -15.47
N GLY A 174 14.46 15.26 -15.68
CA GLY A 174 14.47 15.92 -16.98
C GLY A 174 15.30 15.15 -18.01
#